data_81f7e6e1b0e3b808cf9b816078a9b51f
#
_entry.id   81f7e6e1b0e3b808cf9b816078a9b51f
#
_cell.length_a   1.000
_cell.length_b   1.000
_cell.length_c   1.000
_cell.angle_alpha   90.00
_cell.angle_beta   90.00
_cell.angle_gamma   90.00
#
_symmetry.space_group_name_H-M   'P 1'
#
loop_
_entity.id
_entity.type
_entity.pdbx_description
1 polymer ?
#
loop_
_entity_poly.entity_id
_entity_poly.type
_entity_poly.pdbx_seq_one_letter_code
_entity_poly.pdbx_strand_id
1 'polypeptide(L)'
;EVQMLKDFEDVLNGLLHIPNADVYVTGSNAKFLSKDIITEFRGRGYQIHISPLSFSEFMSVYQGSQESGWVEYLQYGGLPPVILQPTDEDKIKVLKDLWQETYLIDILNRNRIKNNAELEELLCMLSSGIGGLVNPQKLSNTFKTNKNISIGSTTLKTYIDYCSDVFLIEEAKRYDVKGRKYISTPMKYYFTDLGLRNALINFRQIEKTHLMENAIYCELRRQGFNVDVGVVTVNGKDENGTSYRKQLEVDFVCNKGSRRCYIQSALSLPSQDKIEQEINSLRRIDDGFERIVIVGESLISNRDANGILFMSIYDFMLNDL
;
A
#
# COMPACT_ATOMS: atom_id res chain seq x y z
N GLU A 1 4.03 -17.80 -15.49
CA GLU A 1 3.76 -18.79 -14.43
C GLU A 1 4.82 -19.94 -14.46
N VAL A 2 6.10 -19.58 -14.28
CA VAL A 2 7.22 -20.54 -14.36
C VAL A 2 7.07 -21.68 -13.35
N GLN A 3 6.45 -21.42 -12.20
CA GLN A 3 6.21 -22.41 -11.15
C GLN A 3 5.25 -23.55 -11.57
N MET A 4 4.54 -23.40 -12.66
CA MET A 4 3.69 -24.48 -13.21
C MET A 4 4.48 -25.49 -14.04
N LEU A 5 5.72 -25.18 -14.40
CA LEU A 5 6.62 -26.07 -15.10
C LEU A 5 7.33 -26.99 -14.10
N LYS A 6 7.24 -28.30 -14.33
CA LYS A 6 7.94 -29.30 -13.50
C LYS A 6 9.45 -29.14 -13.71
N ASP A 7 10.21 -29.21 -12.62
CA ASP A 7 11.68 -29.13 -12.62
C ASP A 7 12.20 -27.87 -13.35
N PHE A 8 11.47 -26.73 -13.20
CA PHE A 8 11.78 -25.47 -13.90
C PHE A 8 13.15 -24.91 -13.52
N GLU A 9 13.61 -25.17 -12.32
CA GLU A 9 14.92 -24.75 -11.81
C GLU A 9 16.04 -25.37 -12.64
N ASP A 10 15.97 -26.67 -12.94
CA ASP A 10 16.95 -27.39 -13.77
C ASP A 10 16.95 -26.89 -15.21
N VAL A 11 15.75 -26.60 -15.75
CA VAL A 11 15.61 -26.02 -17.11
C VAL A 11 16.26 -24.64 -17.17
N LEU A 12 15.97 -23.76 -16.20
CA LEU A 12 16.56 -22.42 -16.15
C LEU A 12 18.07 -22.48 -15.95
N ASN A 13 18.57 -23.34 -15.06
CA ASN A 13 20.00 -23.56 -14.90
C ASN A 13 20.67 -24.02 -16.19
N GLY A 14 20.03 -24.92 -16.94
CA GLY A 14 20.51 -25.34 -18.27
C GLY A 14 20.59 -24.17 -19.25
N LEU A 15 19.56 -23.31 -19.30
CA LEU A 15 19.53 -22.14 -20.17
C LEU A 15 20.60 -21.09 -19.84
N LEU A 16 20.98 -20.93 -18.56
CA LEU A 16 22.04 -20.03 -18.13
C LEU A 16 23.43 -20.41 -18.65
N HIS A 17 23.65 -21.66 -19.12
CA HIS A 17 24.88 -22.10 -19.73
C HIS A 17 24.97 -21.85 -21.23
N ILE A 18 23.88 -21.37 -21.84
CA ILE A 18 23.86 -21.05 -23.28
C ILE A 18 24.46 -19.65 -23.49
N PRO A 19 25.58 -19.51 -24.22
CA PRO A 19 26.16 -18.19 -24.53
C PRO A 19 25.14 -17.33 -25.28
N ASN A 20 25.06 -16.04 -24.91
CA ASN A 20 24.16 -15.04 -25.49
C ASN A 20 22.66 -15.33 -25.33
N ALA A 21 22.25 -16.09 -24.32
CA ALA A 21 20.85 -16.27 -23.96
C ALA A 21 20.48 -15.32 -22.80
N ASP A 22 19.48 -14.47 -23.02
CA ASP A 22 18.81 -13.71 -21.97
C ASP A 22 17.53 -14.43 -21.60
N VAL A 23 17.41 -14.84 -20.32
CA VAL A 23 16.28 -15.61 -19.85
C VAL A 23 15.38 -14.77 -18.97
N TYR A 24 14.14 -14.57 -19.37
CA TYR A 24 13.11 -13.87 -18.62
C TYR A 24 12.04 -14.85 -18.17
N VAL A 25 11.71 -14.82 -16.88
CA VAL A 25 10.62 -15.64 -16.32
C VAL A 25 9.64 -14.75 -15.59
N THR A 26 8.37 -15.15 -15.58
CA THR A 26 7.31 -14.41 -14.89
C THR A 26 6.61 -15.30 -13.88
N GLY A 27 6.11 -14.67 -12.82
CA GLY A 27 5.28 -15.33 -11.82
C GLY A 27 4.43 -14.29 -11.09
N SER A 28 3.24 -14.69 -10.66
CA SER A 28 2.24 -13.84 -10.00
C SER A 28 2.29 -13.93 -8.47
N ASN A 29 3.36 -14.50 -7.88
CA ASN A 29 3.44 -14.70 -6.44
C ASN A 29 4.82 -14.39 -5.87
N ALA A 30 4.85 -13.49 -4.87
CA ALA A 30 6.07 -13.03 -4.21
C ALA A 30 6.84 -14.17 -3.51
N LYS A 31 6.11 -15.08 -2.87
CA LYS A 31 6.70 -16.18 -2.08
C LYS A 31 7.43 -17.20 -2.96
N PHE A 32 6.89 -17.45 -4.13
CA PHE A 32 7.45 -18.40 -5.08
C PHE A 32 8.74 -17.87 -5.71
N LEU A 33 8.72 -16.59 -6.10
CA LEU A 33 9.87 -15.95 -6.73
C LEU A 33 11.02 -15.68 -5.74
N SER A 34 10.74 -15.54 -4.44
CA SER A 34 11.74 -15.13 -3.46
C SER A 34 12.50 -16.28 -2.81
N LYS A 35 11.85 -17.41 -2.50
CA LYS A 35 12.49 -18.52 -1.76
C LYS A 35 13.20 -19.52 -2.66
N ASP A 36 12.52 -19.98 -3.68
CA ASP A 36 13.06 -21.06 -4.52
C ASP A 36 14.01 -20.50 -5.56
N ILE A 37 13.66 -19.43 -6.26
CA ILE A 37 14.52 -18.78 -7.24
C ILE A 37 15.77 -18.16 -6.61
N ILE A 38 15.65 -17.45 -5.48
CA ILE A 38 16.83 -16.85 -4.81
C ILE A 38 17.76 -17.94 -4.28
N THR A 39 17.23 -19.04 -3.78
CA THR A 39 18.03 -20.12 -3.24
C THR A 39 18.78 -20.87 -4.35
N GLU A 40 18.13 -21.19 -5.46
CA GLU A 40 18.72 -21.93 -6.57
C GLU A 40 19.57 -21.06 -7.49
N PHE A 41 19.17 -19.81 -7.73
CA PHE A 41 19.89 -18.91 -8.64
C PHE A 41 20.85 -17.93 -7.97
N ARG A 42 21.05 -17.96 -6.67
CA ARG A 42 22.04 -17.24 -5.83
C ARG A 42 22.86 -16.18 -6.58
N GLY A 43 22.26 -15.00 -6.83
CA GLY A 43 22.95 -13.88 -7.48
C GLY A 43 23.10 -13.97 -9.01
N ARG A 44 22.49 -14.96 -9.65
CA ARG A 44 22.45 -15.12 -11.12
C ARG A 44 21.17 -14.59 -11.76
N GLY A 45 20.32 -13.92 -11.01
CA GLY A 45 19.07 -13.32 -11.50
C GLY A 45 18.82 -11.96 -10.89
N TYR A 46 18.03 -11.15 -11.57
CA TYR A 46 17.54 -9.85 -11.10
C TYR A 46 16.00 -9.87 -11.09
N GLN A 47 15.41 -9.47 -9.99
CA GLN A 47 13.97 -9.41 -9.85
C GLN A 47 13.44 -8.03 -10.25
N ILE A 48 12.50 -8.00 -11.18
CA ILE A 48 11.77 -6.80 -11.58
C ILE A 48 10.33 -6.94 -11.08
N HIS A 49 9.93 -6.04 -10.20
CA HIS A 49 8.53 -5.95 -9.76
C HIS A 49 7.76 -5.06 -10.73
N ILE A 50 6.67 -5.60 -11.31
CA ILE A 50 5.76 -4.85 -12.19
C ILE A 50 4.56 -4.43 -11.37
N SER A 51 4.45 -3.15 -11.12
CA SER A 51 3.31 -2.53 -10.44
C SER A 51 2.20 -2.15 -11.43
N PRO A 52 0.95 -1.93 -10.98
CA PRO A 52 -0.03 -1.18 -11.76
C PRO A 52 0.55 0.17 -12.22
N LEU A 53 -0.02 0.78 -13.26
CA LEU A 53 0.44 2.07 -13.76
C LEU A 53 0.44 3.11 -12.64
N SER A 54 1.51 3.89 -12.54
CA SER A 54 1.53 5.10 -11.73
C SER A 54 0.54 6.13 -12.24
N PHE A 55 0.22 7.14 -11.44
CA PHE A 55 -0.64 8.22 -11.92
C PHE A 55 -0.04 8.97 -13.11
N SER A 56 1.28 9.14 -13.14
CA SER A 56 1.98 9.74 -14.28
C SER A 56 1.82 8.91 -15.56
N GLU A 57 2.00 7.59 -15.48
CA GLU A 57 1.79 6.68 -16.61
C GLU A 57 0.32 6.64 -17.03
N PHE A 58 -0.62 6.62 -16.08
CA PHE A 58 -2.06 6.73 -16.35
C PHE A 58 -2.37 8.02 -17.12
N MET A 59 -1.86 9.17 -16.68
CA MET A 59 -2.10 10.46 -17.32
C MET A 59 -1.50 10.54 -18.74
N SER A 60 -0.49 9.73 -19.06
CA SER A 60 0.09 9.69 -20.42
C SER A 60 -0.89 9.20 -21.49
N VAL A 61 -1.92 8.46 -21.09
CA VAL A 61 -2.96 7.89 -21.98
C VAL A 61 -4.36 8.47 -21.71
N TYR A 62 -4.55 9.15 -20.59
CA TYR A 62 -5.83 9.72 -20.19
C TYR A 62 -6.13 11.02 -20.96
N GLN A 63 -7.37 11.16 -21.46
CA GLN A 63 -7.81 12.28 -22.32
C GLN A 63 -8.61 13.35 -21.54
N GLY A 64 -8.18 13.71 -20.34
CA GLY A 64 -8.87 14.71 -19.51
C GLY A 64 -7.92 15.61 -18.71
N SER A 65 -8.48 16.43 -17.83
CA SER A 65 -7.68 17.23 -16.90
C SER A 65 -7.04 16.37 -15.81
N GLN A 66 -6.01 16.90 -15.16
CA GLN A 66 -5.35 16.22 -14.03
C GLN A 66 -6.34 15.92 -12.91
N GLU A 67 -7.24 16.86 -12.60
CA GLU A 67 -8.25 16.70 -11.55
C GLU A 67 -9.23 15.57 -11.89
N SER A 68 -9.71 15.53 -13.14
CA SER A 68 -10.59 14.45 -13.60
C SER A 68 -9.87 13.10 -13.60
N GLY A 69 -8.62 13.08 -14.09
CA GLY A 69 -7.77 11.90 -14.09
C GLY A 69 -7.48 11.39 -12.68
N TRP A 70 -7.27 12.31 -11.72
CA TRP A 70 -7.05 11.93 -10.33
C TRP A 70 -8.29 11.26 -9.71
N VAL A 71 -9.48 11.81 -9.95
CA VAL A 71 -10.73 11.21 -9.48
C VAL A 71 -10.91 9.81 -10.08
N GLU A 72 -10.66 9.65 -11.37
CA GLU A 72 -10.77 8.38 -12.07
C GLU A 72 -9.74 7.36 -11.58
N TYR A 73 -8.49 7.78 -11.39
CA TYR A 73 -7.42 6.93 -10.87
C TYR A 73 -7.71 6.44 -9.44
N LEU A 74 -8.23 7.30 -8.56
CA LEU A 74 -8.66 6.90 -7.23
C LEU A 74 -9.83 5.92 -7.25
N GLN A 75 -10.68 5.99 -8.28
CA GLN A 75 -11.87 5.16 -8.40
C GLN A 75 -11.59 3.81 -9.05
N TYR A 76 -10.83 3.79 -10.15
CA TYR A 76 -10.64 2.60 -10.98
C TYR A 76 -9.21 2.04 -10.97
N GLY A 77 -8.26 2.72 -10.32
CA GLY A 77 -6.88 2.28 -10.20
C GLY A 77 -6.05 2.44 -11.47
N GLY A 78 -4.92 1.74 -11.51
CA GLY A 78 -3.92 1.82 -12.57
C GLY A 78 -3.75 0.53 -13.37
N LEU A 79 -4.68 -0.42 -13.32
CA LEU A 79 -4.57 -1.67 -14.09
C LEU A 79 -4.84 -1.43 -15.59
N PRO A 80 -3.89 -1.76 -16.50
CA PRO A 80 -4.04 -1.50 -17.94
C PRO A 80 -5.33 -2.03 -18.56
N PRO A 81 -5.82 -3.25 -18.25
CA PRO A 81 -7.08 -3.75 -18.81
C PRO A 81 -8.30 -2.89 -18.44
N VAL A 82 -8.25 -2.19 -17.30
CA VAL A 82 -9.32 -1.33 -16.81
C VAL A 82 -9.31 0.03 -17.53
N ILE A 83 -8.12 0.62 -17.67
CA ILE A 83 -7.94 1.94 -18.30
C ILE A 83 -8.39 1.93 -19.77
N LEU A 84 -8.26 0.80 -20.44
CA LEU A 84 -8.65 0.62 -21.83
C LEU A 84 -10.18 0.49 -22.03
N GLN A 85 -10.97 0.42 -20.97
CA GLN A 85 -12.41 0.29 -21.08
C GLN A 85 -13.08 1.65 -21.34
N PRO A 86 -14.05 1.70 -22.26
CA PRO A 86 -14.66 2.96 -22.67
C PRO A 86 -15.70 3.50 -21.69
N THR A 87 -16.33 2.63 -20.88
CA THR A 87 -17.40 3.01 -19.95
C THR A 87 -17.08 2.62 -18.51
N ASP A 88 -17.72 3.30 -17.56
CA ASP A 88 -17.58 3.00 -16.14
C ASP A 88 -18.09 1.58 -15.80
N GLU A 89 -19.17 1.15 -16.47
CA GLU A 89 -19.74 -0.18 -16.32
C GLU A 89 -18.74 -1.26 -16.75
N ASP A 90 -18.06 -1.06 -17.88
CA ASP A 90 -17.03 -1.99 -18.37
C ASP A 90 -15.83 -2.03 -17.44
N LYS A 91 -15.36 -0.88 -16.93
CA LYS A 91 -14.27 -0.81 -15.93
C LYS A 91 -14.62 -1.58 -14.68
N ILE A 92 -15.83 -1.36 -14.14
CA ILE A 92 -16.33 -2.07 -12.95
C ILE A 92 -16.41 -3.57 -13.20
N LYS A 93 -16.89 -3.99 -14.38
CA LYS A 93 -16.97 -5.39 -14.76
C LYS A 93 -15.59 -6.03 -14.80
N VAL A 94 -14.65 -5.43 -15.51
CA VAL A 94 -13.27 -5.94 -15.62
C VAL A 94 -12.61 -6.07 -14.25
N LEU A 95 -12.79 -5.09 -13.36
CA LEU A 95 -12.23 -5.14 -12.00
C LEU A 95 -12.84 -6.30 -11.18
N LYS A 96 -14.13 -6.53 -11.28
CA LYS A 96 -14.81 -7.64 -10.61
C LYS A 96 -14.37 -9.00 -11.16
N ASP A 97 -14.26 -9.11 -12.47
CA ASP A 97 -13.81 -10.34 -13.13
C ASP A 97 -12.34 -10.64 -12.74
N LEU A 98 -11.45 -9.65 -12.78
CA LEU A 98 -10.06 -9.79 -12.31
C LEU A 98 -9.98 -10.22 -10.84
N TRP A 99 -10.82 -9.63 -9.99
CA TRP A 99 -10.87 -10.03 -8.59
C TRP A 99 -11.30 -11.50 -8.44
N GLN A 100 -12.41 -11.90 -9.05
CA GLN A 100 -12.98 -13.23 -8.87
C GLN A 100 -12.16 -14.32 -9.57
N GLU A 101 -11.78 -14.09 -10.83
CA GLU A 101 -11.16 -15.10 -11.67
C GLU A 101 -9.64 -15.21 -11.49
N THR A 102 -9.00 -14.13 -11.05
CA THR A 102 -7.54 -14.11 -10.90
C THR A 102 -7.14 -14.19 -9.44
N TYR A 103 -7.44 -13.15 -8.66
CA TYR A 103 -6.94 -13.04 -7.29
C TYR A 103 -7.56 -14.06 -6.34
N LEU A 104 -8.88 -14.16 -6.29
CA LEU A 104 -9.56 -15.04 -5.37
C LEU A 104 -9.24 -16.51 -5.65
N ILE A 105 -9.34 -16.94 -6.92
CA ILE A 105 -9.05 -18.30 -7.32
C ILE A 105 -7.57 -18.66 -7.05
N ASP A 106 -6.65 -17.74 -7.32
CA ASP A 106 -5.23 -17.94 -7.07
C ASP A 106 -4.93 -18.13 -5.58
N ILE A 107 -5.48 -17.27 -4.70
CA ILE A 107 -5.34 -17.37 -3.25
C ILE A 107 -5.92 -18.71 -2.75
N LEU A 108 -7.12 -19.06 -3.18
CA LEU A 108 -7.83 -20.27 -2.72
C LEU A 108 -7.12 -21.55 -3.14
N ASN A 109 -6.76 -21.66 -4.41
CA ASN A 109 -6.17 -22.87 -4.98
C ASN A 109 -4.77 -23.13 -4.44
N ARG A 110 -3.94 -22.10 -4.39
CA ARG A 110 -2.54 -22.22 -3.92
C ARG A 110 -2.46 -22.56 -2.45
N ASN A 111 -3.37 -22.03 -1.64
CA ASN A 111 -3.30 -22.18 -0.19
C ASN A 111 -4.29 -23.24 0.36
N ARG A 112 -5.02 -23.91 -0.53
CA ARG A 112 -6.00 -24.95 -0.18
C ARG A 112 -7.01 -24.46 0.87
N ILE A 113 -7.45 -23.20 0.75
CA ILE A 113 -8.41 -22.61 1.68
C ILE A 113 -9.76 -23.26 1.47
N LYS A 114 -10.35 -23.83 2.53
CA LYS A 114 -11.63 -24.53 2.47
C LYS A 114 -12.83 -23.60 2.65
N ASN A 115 -12.63 -22.45 3.27
CA ASN A 115 -13.71 -21.52 3.65
C ASN A 115 -13.52 -20.16 3.00
N ASN A 116 -14.06 -20.00 1.79
CA ASN A 116 -13.97 -18.79 0.98
C ASN A 116 -14.63 -17.59 1.67
N ALA A 117 -15.75 -17.81 2.38
CA ALA A 117 -16.54 -16.74 3.00
C ALA A 117 -15.74 -15.99 4.08
N GLU A 118 -14.86 -16.66 4.83
CA GLU A 118 -14.02 -16.01 5.82
C GLU A 118 -12.95 -15.12 5.18
N LEU A 119 -12.36 -15.55 4.06
CA LEU A 119 -11.39 -14.75 3.31
C LEU A 119 -12.05 -13.52 2.68
N GLU A 120 -13.21 -13.70 2.03
CA GLU A 120 -13.95 -12.59 1.42
C GLU A 120 -14.38 -11.55 2.47
N GLU A 121 -14.86 -11.99 3.64
CA GLU A 121 -15.23 -11.09 4.73
C GLU A 121 -14.00 -10.33 5.27
N LEU A 122 -12.86 -11.03 5.44
CA LEU A 122 -11.61 -10.39 5.85
C LEU A 122 -11.21 -9.30 4.85
N LEU A 123 -11.30 -9.58 3.55
CA LEU A 123 -10.96 -8.62 2.50
C LEU A 123 -11.93 -7.44 2.47
N CYS A 124 -13.23 -7.67 2.70
CA CYS A 124 -14.19 -6.59 2.88
C CYS A 124 -13.83 -5.70 4.08
N MET A 125 -13.41 -6.30 5.20
CA MET A 125 -12.98 -5.54 6.39
C MET A 125 -11.71 -4.73 6.12
N LEU A 126 -10.71 -5.30 5.45
CA LEU A 126 -9.47 -4.61 5.09
C LEU A 126 -9.75 -3.47 4.10
N SER A 127 -10.60 -3.72 3.09
CA SER A 127 -10.97 -2.71 2.09
C SER A 127 -11.77 -1.56 2.70
N SER A 128 -12.70 -1.85 3.62
CA SER A 128 -13.48 -0.83 4.32
C SER A 128 -12.65 -0.05 5.34
N GLY A 129 -11.63 -0.69 5.93
CA GLY A 129 -10.72 -0.09 6.91
C GLY A 129 -9.41 0.42 6.32
N ILE A 130 -9.38 0.73 5.01
CA ILE A 130 -8.17 1.25 4.34
C ILE A 130 -7.62 2.48 5.08
N GLY A 131 -6.31 2.60 5.22
CA GLY A 131 -5.64 3.65 6.00
C GLY A 131 -5.70 3.44 7.51
N GLY A 132 -6.48 2.48 8.00
CA GLY A 132 -6.58 2.15 9.43
C GLY A 132 -5.56 1.12 9.90
N LEU A 133 -5.30 1.14 11.22
CA LEU A 133 -4.43 0.16 11.85
C LEU A 133 -5.15 -1.18 12.04
N VAL A 134 -4.58 -2.24 11.51
CA VAL A 134 -5.11 -3.61 11.54
C VAL A 134 -4.44 -4.42 12.64
N ASN A 135 -5.26 -4.99 13.52
CA ASN A 135 -4.84 -5.91 14.58
C ASN A 135 -5.59 -7.24 14.40
N PRO A 136 -4.90 -8.36 14.09
CA PRO A 136 -5.53 -9.65 13.86
C PRO A 136 -6.39 -10.14 15.04
N GLN A 137 -6.02 -9.81 16.28
CA GLN A 137 -6.82 -10.17 17.45
C GLN A 137 -8.14 -9.37 17.52
N LYS A 138 -8.11 -8.07 17.18
CA LYS A 138 -9.33 -7.27 17.11
C LYS A 138 -10.24 -7.75 15.97
N LEU A 139 -9.66 -8.11 14.80
CA LEU A 139 -10.41 -8.72 13.71
C LEU A 139 -11.09 -10.02 14.14
N SER A 140 -10.38 -10.93 14.81
CA SER A 140 -10.94 -12.17 15.34
C SER A 140 -12.14 -11.92 16.24
N ASN A 141 -12.04 -10.92 17.12
CA ASN A 141 -13.15 -10.53 18.00
C ASN A 141 -14.33 -9.97 17.19
N THR A 142 -14.07 -9.17 16.15
CA THR A 142 -15.11 -8.62 15.26
C THR A 142 -15.84 -9.73 14.49
N PHE A 143 -15.12 -10.72 13.95
CA PHE A 143 -15.71 -11.90 13.31
C PHE A 143 -16.66 -12.63 14.26
N LYS A 144 -16.21 -12.86 15.49
CA LYS A 144 -17.03 -13.54 16.52
C LYS A 144 -18.28 -12.75 16.88
N THR A 145 -18.16 -11.43 17.08
CA THR A 145 -19.26 -10.58 17.56
C THR A 145 -20.26 -10.28 16.44
N ASN A 146 -19.79 -9.89 15.25
CA ASN A 146 -20.66 -9.36 14.20
C ASN A 146 -21.18 -10.45 13.26
N LYS A 147 -20.43 -11.53 13.08
CA LYS A 147 -20.74 -12.58 12.10
C LYS A 147 -21.00 -13.95 12.75
N ASN A 148 -20.81 -14.05 14.06
CA ASN A 148 -20.89 -15.32 14.78
C ASN A 148 -19.94 -16.40 14.23
N ILE A 149 -18.81 -15.97 13.63
CA ILE A 149 -17.76 -16.83 13.07
C ILE A 149 -16.59 -16.87 14.04
N SER A 150 -16.14 -18.08 14.41
CA SER A 150 -14.97 -18.26 15.27
C SER A 150 -13.75 -18.55 14.43
N ILE A 151 -12.95 -17.53 14.16
CA ILE A 151 -11.66 -17.64 13.44
C ILE A 151 -10.52 -17.09 14.30
N GLY A 152 -9.43 -17.84 14.39
CA GLY A 152 -8.27 -17.44 15.21
C GLY A 152 -7.47 -16.29 14.57
N SER A 153 -6.86 -15.45 15.40
CA SER A 153 -6.01 -14.35 14.94
C SER A 153 -4.82 -14.82 14.10
N THR A 154 -4.28 -15.99 14.38
CA THR A 154 -3.20 -16.61 13.59
C THR A 154 -3.68 -16.94 12.17
N THR A 155 -4.88 -17.52 12.03
CA THR A 155 -5.47 -17.85 10.73
C THR A 155 -5.73 -16.57 9.92
N LEU A 156 -6.27 -15.52 10.58
CA LEU A 156 -6.47 -14.22 9.91
C LEU A 156 -5.14 -13.61 9.44
N LYS A 157 -4.09 -13.67 10.26
CA LYS A 157 -2.76 -13.21 9.82
C LYS A 157 -2.26 -14.02 8.62
N THR A 158 -2.46 -15.34 8.64
CA THR A 158 -2.10 -16.21 7.51
C THR A 158 -2.87 -15.82 6.23
N TYR A 159 -4.16 -15.51 6.32
CA TYR A 159 -4.94 -15.05 5.17
C TYR A 159 -4.46 -13.69 4.64
N ILE A 160 -4.09 -12.77 5.53
CA ILE A 160 -3.46 -11.49 5.16
C ILE A 160 -2.14 -11.75 4.42
N ASP A 161 -1.31 -12.68 4.91
CA ASP A 161 -0.05 -13.03 4.27
C ASP A 161 -0.28 -13.61 2.86
N TYR A 162 -1.31 -14.44 2.66
CA TYR A 162 -1.68 -14.93 1.33
C TYR A 162 -2.10 -13.82 0.36
N CYS A 163 -2.81 -12.80 0.86
CA CYS A 163 -3.16 -11.64 0.06
C CYS A 163 -1.92 -10.79 -0.33
N SER A 164 -0.93 -10.74 0.56
CA SER A 164 0.35 -10.09 0.26
C SER A 164 1.20 -10.91 -0.71
N ASP A 165 1.18 -12.23 -0.61
CA ASP A 165 1.91 -13.14 -1.51
C ASP A 165 1.46 -12.99 -2.98
N VAL A 166 0.19 -12.65 -3.23
CA VAL A 166 -0.35 -12.40 -4.59
C VAL A 166 -0.32 -10.92 -4.98
N PHE A 167 0.40 -10.09 -4.26
CA PHE A 167 0.52 -8.65 -4.50
C PHE A 167 -0.81 -7.88 -4.49
N LEU A 168 -1.83 -8.36 -3.77
CA LEU A 168 -3.08 -7.63 -3.62
C LEU A 168 -2.95 -6.48 -2.62
N ILE A 169 -2.21 -6.74 -1.52
CA ILE A 169 -1.92 -5.77 -0.47
C ILE A 169 -0.45 -5.80 -0.08
N GLU A 170 0.04 -4.69 0.44
CA GLU A 170 1.37 -4.58 1.06
C GLU A 170 1.26 -4.17 2.53
N GLU A 171 2.12 -4.75 3.37
CA GLU A 171 2.23 -4.43 4.79
C GLU A 171 3.17 -3.25 5.02
N ALA A 172 2.69 -2.20 5.69
CA ALA A 172 3.51 -1.12 6.21
C ALA A 172 3.70 -1.30 7.72
N LYS A 173 4.96 -1.52 8.13
CA LYS A 173 5.33 -1.71 9.54
C LYS A 173 5.27 -0.41 10.29
N ARG A 174 4.99 -0.47 11.59
CA ARG A 174 5.09 0.71 12.44
C ARG A 174 6.51 0.88 12.98
N TYR A 175 7.01 2.11 12.88
CA TYR A 175 8.35 2.48 13.30
C TYR A 175 8.30 3.60 14.36
N ASP A 176 8.80 3.35 15.56
CA ASP A 176 8.99 4.37 16.59
C ASP A 176 10.16 5.27 16.18
N VAL A 177 9.85 6.47 15.71
CA VAL A 177 10.83 7.42 15.17
C VAL A 177 11.87 7.82 16.21
N LYS A 178 11.43 8.08 17.45
CA LYS A 178 12.33 8.47 18.57
C LYS A 178 13.04 7.28 19.17
N GLY A 179 12.34 6.15 19.35
CA GLY A 179 12.90 4.91 19.90
C GLY A 179 13.74 4.12 18.90
N ARG A 180 13.69 4.48 17.60
CA ARG A 180 14.42 3.83 16.50
C ARG A 180 14.23 2.32 16.45
N LYS A 181 12.98 1.86 16.61
CA LYS A 181 12.62 0.44 16.63
C LYS A 181 11.28 0.17 15.97
N TYR A 182 11.14 -1.03 15.43
CA TYR A 182 9.87 -1.49 14.89
C TYR A 182 8.88 -1.87 16.01
N ILE A 183 7.60 -1.65 15.73
CA ILE A 183 6.47 -2.03 16.57
C ILE A 183 5.73 -3.15 15.84
N SER A 184 5.60 -4.31 16.49
CA SER A 184 5.13 -5.54 15.84
C SER A 184 3.65 -5.56 15.49
N THR A 185 2.81 -4.83 16.21
CA THR A 185 1.34 -4.72 15.98
C THR A 185 0.77 -3.47 16.65
N PRO A 186 -0.33 -2.88 16.15
CA PRO A 186 -0.99 -3.14 14.86
C PRO A 186 -0.18 -2.57 13.68
N MET A 187 -0.49 -3.00 12.45
CA MET A 187 0.16 -2.53 11.23
C MET A 187 -0.87 -1.90 10.27
N LYS A 188 -0.42 -1.16 9.25
CA LYS A 188 -1.28 -0.76 8.13
C LYS A 188 -1.08 -1.70 6.94
N TYR A 189 -2.12 -1.82 6.13
CA TYR A 189 -2.08 -2.53 4.85
C TYR A 189 -2.62 -1.61 3.77
N TYR A 190 -1.88 -1.52 2.67
CA TYR A 190 -2.24 -0.73 1.51
C TYR A 190 -2.51 -1.65 0.33
N PHE A 191 -3.55 -1.36 -0.42
CA PHE A 191 -3.84 -2.08 -1.65
C PHE A 191 -2.90 -1.62 -2.75
N THR A 192 -2.38 -2.57 -3.52
CA THR A 192 -1.48 -2.26 -4.65
C THR A 192 -2.21 -1.60 -5.81
N ASP A 193 -3.54 -1.81 -5.91
CA ASP A 193 -4.42 -1.13 -6.85
C ASP A 193 -5.73 -0.70 -6.18
N LEU A 194 -6.11 0.57 -6.37
CA LEU A 194 -7.31 1.15 -5.77
C LEU A 194 -8.60 0.67 -6.43
N GLY A 195 -8.57 0.38 -7.72
CA GLY A 195 -9.73 -0.18 -8.43
C GLY A 195 -10.12 -1.54 -7.88
N LEU A 196 -9.15 -2.43 -7.65
CA LEU A 196 -9.40 -3.72 -7.01
C LEU A 196 -9.95 -3.55 -5.59
N ARG A 197 -9.39 -2.63 -4.79
CA ARG A 197 -9.94 -2.32 -3.45
C ARG A 197 -11.40 -1.87 -3.53
N ASN A 198 -11.71 -0.98 -4.47
CA ASN A 198 -13.06 -0.45 -4.62
C ASN A 198 -14.04 -1.53 -5.12
N ALA A 199 -13.61 -2.40 -6.02
CA ALA A 199 -14.41 -3.52 -6.50
C ALA A 199 -14.80 -4.49 -5.37
N LEU A 200 -13.90 -4.77 -4.42
CA LEU A 200 -14.15 -5.61 -3.24
C LEU A 200 -15.32 -5.13 -2.38
N ILE A 201 -15.55 -3.83 -2.32
CA ILE A 201 -16.65 -3.23 -1.55
C ILE A 201 -17.74 -2.66 -2.45
N ASN A 202 -17.81 -3.11 -3.69
CA ASN A 202 -18.79 -2.66 -4.69
C ASN A 202 -18.83 -1.13 -4.84
N PHE A 203 -17.68 -0.46 -4.82
CA PHE A 203 -17.53 1.00 -4.99
C PHE A 203 -18.32 1.85 -3.99
N ARG A 204 -18.67 1.32 -2.81
CA ARG A 204 -19.50 2.05 -1.82
C ARG A 204 -18.61 2.97 -1.02
N GLN A 205 -17.69 2.94 -0.42
CA GLN A 205 -16.95 3.82 0.48
C GLN A 205 -15.74 4.46 -0.24
N ILE A 206 -15.99 5.47 -1.04
CA ILE A 206 -14.93 6.24 -1.69
C ILE A 206 -14.50 7.39 -0.76
N GLU A 207 -13.77 7.06 0.28
CA GLU A 207 -13.20 8.03 1.23
C GLU A 207 -11.89 8.57 0.66
N LYS A 208 -11.97 9.75 0.02
CA LYS A 208 -10.83 10.36 -0.69
C LYS A 208 -9.56 10.47 0.13
N THR A 209 -9.66 10.74 1.44
CA THR A 209 -8.51 10.86 2.34
C THR A 209 -7.68 9.56 2.37
N HIS A 210 -8.32 8.44 2.63
CA HIS A 210 -7.64 7.16 2.72
C HIS A 210 -7.19 6.61 1.37
N LEU A 211 -7.97 6.88 0.30
CA LEU A 211 -7.56 6.51 -1.06
C LEU A 211 -6.32 7.30 -1.48
N MET A 212 -6.26 8.60 -1.18
CA MET A 212 -5.08 9.43 -1.43
C MET A 212 -3.87 8.93 -0.64
N GLU A 213 -4.01 8.61 0.64
CA GLU A 213 -2.95 8.02 1.45
C GLU A 213 -2.43 6.72 0.82
N ASN A 214 -3.32 5.83 0.38
CA ASN A 214 -2.93 4.59 -0.29
C ASN A 214 -2.21 4.86 -1.63
N ALA A 215 -2.68 5.81 -2.43
CA ALA A 215 -2.02 6.18 -3.69
C ALA A 215 -0.60 6.73 -3.45
N ILE A 216 -0.42 7.58 -2.42
CA ILE A 216 0.90 8.08 -2.00
C ILE A 216 1.81 6.92 -1.59
N TYR A 217 1.31 5.96 -0.83
CA TYR A 217 2.07 4.77 -0.45
C TYR A 217 2.58 4.02 -1.70
N CYS A 218 1.69 3.70 -2.64
CA CYS A 218 2.05 2.98 -3.86
C CYS A 218 3.10 3.75 -4.69
N GLU A 219 2.94 5.07 -4.80
CA GLU A 219 3.89 5.92 -5.52
C GLU A 219 5.27 5.93 -4.86
N LEU A 220 5.35 6.05 -3.54
CA LEU A 220 6.60 5.96 -2.78
C LEU A 220 7.29 4.60 -2.98
N ARG A 221 6.52 3.52 -2.99
CA ARG A 221 7.03 2.16 -3.27
C ARG A 221 7.57 2.06 -4.69
N ARG A 222 6.84 2.60 -5.67
CA ARG A 222 7.26 2.66 -7.09
C ARG A 222 8.59 3.41 -7.24
N GLN A 223 8.73 4.54 -6.54
CA GLN A 223 9.97 5.30 -6.51
C GLN A 223 11.12 4.60 -5.78
N GLY A 224 10.90 3.40 -5.23
CA GLY A 224 11.91 2.56 -4.59
C GLY A 224 12.20 2.89 -3.12
N PHE A 225 11.31 3.63 -2.45
CA PHE A 225 11.41 3.83 -1.02
C PHE A 225 10.97 2.60 -0.24
N ASN A 226 11.65 2.30 0.86
CA ASN A 226 11.10 1.51 1.95
C ASN A 226 10.21 2.43 2.78
N VAL A 227 8.96 2.04 2.97
CA VAL A 227 7.92 2.88 3.58
C VAL A 227 7.37 2.21 4.82
N ASP A 228 7.49 2.89 5.95
CA ASP A 228 6.95 2.49 7.25
C ASP A 228 5.95 3.54 7.75
N VAL A 229 5.06 3.18 8.67
CA VAL A 229 4.19 4.11 9.39
C VAL A 229 4.92 4.63 10.63
N GLY A 230 5.09 5.94 10.74
CA GLY A 230 5.80 6.56 11.84
C GLY A 230 4.97 6.66 13.11
N VAL A 231 5.62 6.45 14.26
CA VAL A 231 5.05 6.70 15.58
C VAL A 231 5.96 7.66 16.34
N VAL A 232 5.40 8.78 16.77
CA VAL A 232 6.10 9.76 17.61
C VAL A 232 5.45 9.78 18.99
N THR A 233 6.15 9.28 19.99
CA THR A 233 5.66 9.29 21.37
C THR A 233 5.88 10.67 21.99
N VAL A 234 4.81 11.24 22.54
CA VAL A 234 4.81 12.49 23.27
C VAL A 234 4.38 12.24 24.70
N ASN A 235 5.18 12.70 25.66
CA ASN A 235 4.84 12.69 27.07
C ASN A 235 4.45 14.12 27.46
N GLY A 236 3.42 14.27 28.27
CA GLY A 236 2.95 15.57 28.77
C GLY A 236 2.26 15.43 30.11
N LYS A 237 1.80 16.54 30.64
CA LYS A 237 0.90 16.59 31.80
C LYS A 237 -0.39 17.27 31.35
N ASP A 238 -1.52 16.74 31.82
CA ASP A 238 -2.83 17.36 31.61
C ASP A 238 -3.03 18.60 32.53
N GLU A 239 -4.17 19.25 32.41
CA GLU A 239 -4.53 20.41 33.23
C GLU A 239 -4.57 20.09 34.74
N ASN A 240 -4.75 18.84 35.11
CA ASN A 240 -4.76 18.36 36.48
C ASN A 240 -3.38 17.89 36.97
N GLY A 241 -2.32 18.06 36.17
CA GLY A 241 -0.96 17.66 36.47
C GLY A 241 -0.68 16.17 36.30
N THR A 242 -1.67 15.37 35.80
CA THR A 242 -1.51 13.93 35.56
C THR A 242 -0.67 13.71 34.30
N SER A 243 0.38 12.88 34.43
CA SER A 243 1.23 12.56 33.30
C SER A 243 0.48 11.70 32.27
N TYR A 244 0.54 12.10 30.99
CA TYR A 244 0.03 11.29 29.89
C TYR A 244 1.11 10.94 28.88
N ARG A 245 0.92 9.81 28.21
CA ARG A 245 1.71 9.39 27.05
C ARG A 245 0.78 9.25 25.86
N LYS A 246 1.02 10.05 24.81
CA LYS A 246 0.27 10.02 23.55
C LYS A 246 1.19 9.60 22.41
N GLN A 247 0.68 8.77 21.52
CA GLN A 247 1.34 8.44 20.26
C GLN A 247 0.70 9.27 19.14
N LEU A 248 1.53 10.00 18.41
CA LEU A 248 1.16 10.68 17.19
C LEU A 248 1.63 9.83 16.02
N GLU A 249 0.83 9.75 14.97
CA GLU A 249 1.16 9.04 13.75
C GLU A 249 1.83 9.99 12.76
N VAL A 250 2.80 9.48 12.02
CA VAL A 250 3.32 10.05 10.79
C VAL A 250 2.99 9.04 9.71
N ASP A 251 2.25 9.45 8.69
CA ASP A 251 1.71 8.52 7.71
C ASP A 251 2.82 7.69 7.07
N PHE A 252 3.93 8.34 6.69
CA PHE A 252 5.04 7.63 6.07
C PHE A 252 6.41 8.07 6.59
N VAL A 253 7.23 7.07 6.93
CA VAL A 253 8.67 7.18 7.15
C VAL A 253 9.35 6.49 5.96
N CYS A 254 9.94 7.29 5.09
CA CYS A 254 10.48 6.83 3.82
C CYS A 254 12.00 6.77 3.86
N ASN A 255 12.57 5.63 3.44
CA ASN A 255 14.01 5.43 3.38
C ASN A 255 14.42 4.88 2.00
N LYS A 256 15.39 5.52 1.34
CA LYS A 256 15.98 5.06 0.08
C LYS A 256 17.48 5.39 0.08
N GLY A 257 18.32 4.38 0.26
CA GLY A 257 19.75 4.60 0.45
C GLY A 257 20.06 5.51 1.65
N SER A 258 20.73 6.61 1.43
CA SER A 258 21.02 7.63 2.46
C SER A 258 19.91 8.65 2.67
N ARG A 259 18.90 8.68 1.78
CA ARG A 259 17.78 9.60 1.88
C ARG A 259 16.73 9.08 2.83
N ARG A 260 16.31 9.94 3.75
CA ARG A 260 15.15 9.73 4.62
C ARG A 260 14.24 10.95 4.56
N CYS A 261 12.93 10.72 4.56
CA CYS A 261 11.94 11.78 4.74
C CYS A 261 10.72 11.28 5.52
N TYR A 262 9.99 12.24 6.09
CA TYR A 262 8.75 12.03 6.83
C TYR A 262 7.64 12.70 6.07
N ILE A 263 6.57 11.99 5.77
CA ILE A 263 5.48 12.50 4.93
C ILE A 263 4.16 12.36 5.68
N GLN A 264 3.36 13.42 5.61
CA GLN A 264 1.98 13.45 6.07
C GLN A 264 1.07 13.73 4.90
N SER A 265 -0.06 13.02 4.82
CA SER A 265 -1.09 13.17 3.80
C SER A 265 -2.26 13.99 4.35
N ALA A 266 -2.62 15.06 3.68
CA ALA A 266 -3.74 15.91 4.06
C ALA A 266 -4.64 16.18 2.85
N LEU A 267 -5.92 15.77 2.89
CA LEU A 267 -6.83 16.00 1.76
C LEU A 267 -7.02 17.50 1.47
N SER A 268 -7.14 18.31 2.52
CA SER A 268 -7.22 19.76 2.44
C SER A 268 -6.72 20.42 3.72
N LEU A 269 -6.34 21.68 3.64
CA LEU A 269 -5.84 22.49 4.75
C LEU A 269 -6.64 23.81 4.87
N PRO A 270 -7.94 23.75 5.21
CA PRO A 270 -8.84 24.92 5.15
C PRO A 270 -8.58 25.95 6.23
N SER A 271 -7.85 25.63 7.29
CA SER A 271 -7.60 26.55 8.41
C SER A 271 -6.23 26.34 9.03
N GLN A 272 -5.75 27.35 9.76
CA GLN A 272 -4.49 27.27 10.50
C GLN A 272 -4.52 26.14 11.55
N ASP A 273 -5.64 25.92 12.23
CA ASP A 273 -5.79 24.83 13.20
C ASP A 273 -5.64 23.46 12.55
N LYS A 274 -6.17 23.31 11.33
CA LYS A 274 -6.02 22.06 10.58
C LYS A 274 -4.56 21.83 10.18
N ILE A 275 -3.87 22.86 9.71
CA ILE A 275 -2.43 22.82 9.42
C ILE A 275 -1.67 22.38 10.65
N GLU A 276 -1.88 23.04 11.80
CA GLU A 276 -1.22 22.72 13.07
C GLU A 276 -1.46 21.26 13.50
N GLN A 277 -2.68 20.76 13.30
CA GLN A 277 -3.03 19.37 13.58
C GLN A 277 -2.20 18.40 12.72
N GLU A 278 -2.15 18.63 11.40
CA GLU A 278 -1.45 17.75 10.44
C GLU A 278 0.08 17.76 10.66
N ILE A 279 0.66 18.91 10.93
CA ILE A 279 2.12 19.01 11.12
C ILE A 279 2.60 18.72 12.54
N ASN A 280 1.69 18.51 13.51
CA ASN A 280 2.06 18.31 14.91
C ASN A 280 2.99 17.11 15.11
N SER A 281 2.75 16.00 14.43
CA SER A 281 3.62 14.81 14.48
C SER A 281 5.01 15.13 13.91
N LEU A 282 5.07 15.80 12.77
CA LEU A 282 6.31 16.18 12.07
C LEU A 282 7.16 17.15 12.89
N ARG A 283 6.54 18.15 13.54
CA ARG A 283 7.24 19.10 14.42
C ARG A 283 7.87 18.47 15.65
N ARG A 284 7.39 17.29 16.05
CA ARG A 284 7.93 16.57 17.22
C ARG A 284 9.12 15.66 16.89
N ILE A 285 9.47 15.57 15.61
CA ILE A 285 10.66 14.86 15.15
C ILE A 285 11.84 15.83 15.23
N ASP A 286 12.84 15.45 16.00
CA ASP A 286 14.03 16.27 16.24
C ASP A 286 15.24 15.63 15.54
N ASP A 287 15.21 15.67 14.22
CA ASP A 287 16.33 15.29 13.35
C ASP A 287 16.38 16.17 12.10
N GLY A 288 17.44 16.04 11.30
CA GLY A 288 17.69 16.87 10.12
C GLY A 288 17.06 16.35 8.83
N PHE A 289 16.20 15.35 8.89
CA PHE A 289 15.60 14.79 7.68
C PHE A 289 14.40 15.62 7.19
N GLU A 290 14.12 15.50 5.91
CA GLU A 290 13.07 16.24 5.23
C GLU A 290 11.67 15.88 5.76
N ARG A 291 10.83 16.90 5.95
CA ARG A 291 9.44 16.76 6.39
C ARG A 291 8.54 17.37 5.35
N ILE A 292 7.57 16.59 4.89
CA ILE A 292 6.72 16.94 3.75
C ILE A 292 5.25 16.75 4.15
N VAL A 293 4.40 17.68 3.74
CA VAL A 293 2.94 17.54 3.76
C VAL A 293 2.46 17.51 2.32
N ILE A 294 1.86 16.40 1.91
CA ILE A 294 1.24 16.27 0.58
C ILE A 294 -0.24 16.64 0.72
N VAL A 295 -0.66 17.66 -0.02
CA VAL A 295 -2.02 18.22 0.04
C VAL A 295 -2.81 17.81 -1.18
N GLY A 296 -4.04 17.31 -1.00
CA GLY A 296 -4.93 16.83 -2.05
C GLY A 296 -5.46 17.91 -2.99
N GLU A 297 -5.06 19.16 -2.81
CA GLU A 297 -5.46 20.31 -3.61
C GLU A 297 -4.28 20.85 -4.41
N SER A 298 -4.57 21.57 -5.48
CA SER A 298 -3.55 22.30 -6.23
C SER A 298 -3.00 23.44 -5.38
N LEU A 299 -1.70 23.45 -5.15
CA LEU A 299 -1.00 24.53 -4.46
C LEU A 299 0.42 24.69 -5.04
N ILE A 300 0.97 25.88 -4.88
CA ILE A 300 2.38 26.14 -5.19
C ILE A 300 3.22 25.62 -4.03
N SER A 301 4.16 24.74 -4.32
CA SER A 301 5.05 24.15 -3.32
C SER A 301 5.81 25.23 -2.55
N ASN A 302 5.75 25.17 -1.22
CA ASN A 302 6.39 26.15 -0.33
C ASN A 302 6.86 25.48 0.95
N ARG A 303 7.75 26.18 1.70
CA ARG A 303 8.19 25.74 3.04
C ARG A 303 7.70 26.68 4.12
N ASP A 304 7.26 26.12 5.22
CA ASP A 304 6.93 26.90 6.41
C ASP A 304 8.18 27.38 7.16
N ALA A 305 7.98 28.17 8.22
CA ALA A 305 9.06 28.69 9.06
C ALA A 305 9.89 27.56 9.77
N ASN A 306 9.36 26.35 9.85
CA ASN A 306 10.03 25.19 10.43
C ASN A 306 10.71 24.29 9.37
N GLY A 307 10.72 24.73 8.11
CA GLY A 307 11.31 24.01 6.99
C GLY A 307 10.48 22.83 6.48
N ILE A 308 9.22 22.66 6.91
CA ILE A 308 8.30 21.66 6.40
C ILE A 308 7.86 22.04 4.99
N LEU A 309 8.06 21.17 4.03
CA LEU A 309 7.63 21.34 2.65
C LEU A 309 6.14 21.01 2.50
N PHE A 310 5.37 21.92 1.96
CA PHE A 310 4.00 21.67 1.49
C PHE A 310 4.02 21.53 -0.02
N MET A 311 3.45 20.47 -0.56
CA MET A 311 3.36 20.24 -2.00
C MET A 311 2.01 19.66 -2.39
N SER A 312 1.60 19.93 -3.64
CA SER A 312 0.39 19.39 -4.22
C SER A 312 0.51 17.88 -4.43
N ILE A 313 -0.61 17.16 -4.31
CA ILE A 313 -0.70 15.76 -4.71
C ILE A 313 -0.30 15.58 -6.18
N TYR A 314 -0.64 16.53 -7.04
CA TYR A 314 -0.30 16.46 -8.46
C TYR A 314 1.21 16.59 -8.70
N ASP A 315 1.87 17.53 -8.01
CA ASP A 315 3.32 17.67 -8.10
C ASP A 315 4.03 16.41 -7.63
N PHE A 316 3.54 15.80 -6.55
CA PHE A 316 4.08 14.57 -6.00
C PHE A 316 3.87 13.36 -6.93
N MET A 317 2.66 13.19 -7.48
CA MET A 317 2.31 12.00 -8.28
C MET A 317 2.83 12.06 -9.72
N LEU A 318 3.19 13.24 -10.22
CA LEU A 318 3.69 13.43 -11.59
C LEU A 318 5.21 13.54 -11.66
N ASN A 319 5.89 13.74 -10.54
CA ASN A 319 7.34 13.89 -10.47
C ASN A 319 7.93 12.98 -9.39
N ASP A 320 9.15 12.55 -9.58
CA ASP A 320 9.89 11.83 -8.54
C ASP A 320 10.30 12.80 -7.42
N LEU A 321 10.28 12.31 -6.15
CA LEU A 321 10.76 13.04 -4.98
C LEU A 321 12.27 13.28 -5.04
#